data_b5db8acec620d61703b2939cad15bf78
#
_entry.id   b5db8acec620d61703b2939cad15bf78
#
_cell.length_a   1.000
_cell.length_b   1.000
_cell.length_c   1.000
_cell.angle_alpha   90.00
_cell.angle_beta   90.00
_cell.angle_gamma   90.00
#
_symmetry.space_group_name_H-M   'P 1'
#
loop_
_entity.id
_entity.type
_entity.pdbx_description
1 polymer ?
#
loop_
_entity_poly.entity_id
_entity_poly.type
_entity_poly.pdbx_seq_one_letter_code
_entity_poly.pdbx_strand_id
1 'polypeptide(L)'
;MGKLKIGWASRDVSTIKPVDIPGQFHIRVSTGIIDPITVTALVLESGGDIAVFLSGDFVSIRPYLVTETRDEIAKRLPGFPVEKIVICCTHTHAGASYYKSSSSMSTPDEIPHPGIEIADSNEYRAFLVGKIADAIEEAYNGRAPGGIAYGYGYAVAGHSRRVVYFDD
;
A
#
# COMPACT_ATOMS: atom_id res chain seq x y z
N MET A 1 -12.16 -29.70 -12.26
CA MET A 1 -11.97 -28.32 -11.76
C MET A 1 -11.19 -28.40 -10.46
N GLY A 2 -10.06 -27.68 -10.34
CA GLY A 2 -9.30 -27.60 -9.11
C GLY A 2 -10.12 -26.87 -8.03
N LYS A 3 -9.99 -27.34 -6.77
CA LYS A 3 -10.62 -26.61 -5.65
C LYS A 3 -9.86 -25.30 -5.45
N LEU A 4 -10.61 -24.20 -5.24
CA LEU A 4 -10.05 -22.90 -4.89
C LEU A 4 -9.37 -23.01 -3.52
N LYS A 5 -8.12 -22.52 -3.43
CA LYS A 5 -7.44 -22.30 -2.16
C LYS A 5 -7.26 -20.78 -1.97
N ILE A 6 -7.45 -20.34 -0.75
CA ILE A 6 -7.40 -18.94 -0.37
C ILE A 6 -6.50 -18.79 0.84
N GLY A 7 -5.65 -17.77 0.82
CA GLY A 7 -4.89 -17.35 2.00
C GLY A 7 -4.83 -15.83 2.03
N TRP A 8 -4.79 -15.26 3.24
CA TRP A 8 -4.58 -13.82 3.42
C TRP A 8 -3.76 -13.57 4.67
N ALA A 9 -3.05 -12.46 4.65
CA ALA A 9 -2.32 -11.96 5.80
C ALA A 9 -2.19 -10.44 5.73
N SER A 10 -2.12 -9.80 6.89
CA SER A 10 -1.91 -8.36 7.00
C SER A 10 -0.67 -8.05 7.81
N ARG A 11 -0.03 -6.92 7.53
CA ARG A 11 1.11 -6.38 8.30
C ARG A 11 0.89 -4.90 8.58
N ASP A 12 1.22 -4.53 9.80
CA ASP A 12 1.37 -3.12 10.17
C ASP A 12 2.64 -2.58 9.53
N VAL A 13 2.50 -1.47 8.82
CA VAL A 13 3.58 -0.75 8.14
C VAL A 13 3.73 0.68 8.66
N SER A 14 3.14 0.96 9.80
CA SER A 14 3.29 2.23 10.49
C SER A 14 4.73 2.46 10.97
N THR A 15 5.12 3.71 11.12
CA THR A 15 6.41 4.10 11.69
C THR A 15 6.22 5.24 12.69
N ILE A 16 6.95 5.18 13.80
CA ILE A 16 7.00 6.25 14.81
C ILE A 16 8.01 7.35 14.44
N LYS A 17 8.90 7.10 13.47
CA LYS A 17 9.81 8.13 12.95
C LYS A 17 8.97 9.18 12.23
N PRO A 18 9.31 10.48 12.34
CA PRO A 18 8.68 11.51 11.53
C PRO A 18 8.89 11.20 10.04
N VAL A 19 7.80 11.16 9.28
CA VAL A 19 7.82 10.86 7.84
C VAL A 19 7.01 11.89 7.07
N ASP A 20 7.35 12.09 5.81
CA ASP A 20 6.53 12.85 4.89
C ASP A 20 5.21 12.12 4.63
N ILE A 21 4.09 12.85 4.72
CA ILE A 21 2.73 12.35 4.44
C ILE A 21 2.27 12.96 3.11
N PRO A 22 2.28 12.18 2.01
CA PRO A 22 1.94 12.67 0.68
C PRO A 22 0.45 12.92 0.49
N GLY A 23 0.09 13.53 -0.64
CA GLY A 23 -1.29 13.73 -1.06
C GLY A 23 -1.80 15.16 -0.92
N GLN A 24 -0.95 16.09 -0.48
CA GLN A 24 -1.24 17.54 -0.46
C GLN A 24 -0.23 18.29 -1.35
N PHE A 25 -0.50 19.56 -1.60
CA PHE A 25 0.40 20.43 -2.35
C PHE A 25 1.54 21.03 -1.51
N HIS A 26 1.55 20.76 -0.22
CA HIS A 26 2.58 21.16 0.73
C HIS A 26 3.08 19.94 1.51
N ILE A 27 4.27 20.05 2.07
CA ILE A 27 4.87 19.00 2.89
C ILE A 27 4.11 18.94 4.22
N ARG A 28 3.74 17.71 4.62
CA ARG A 28 3.23 17.40 5.96
C ARG A 28 4.13 16.37 6.60
N VAL A 29 4.44 16.57 7.86
CA VAL A 29 5.27 15.63 8.62
C VAL A 29 4.40 14.94 9.67
N SER A 30 4.53 13.62 9.80
CA SER A 30 3.80 12.87 10.82
C SER A 30 4.26 13.25 12.22
N THR A 31 3.31 13.36 13.15
CA THR A 31 3.56 13.65 14.57
C THR A 31 3.23 12.46 15.46
N GLY A 32 2.69 11.38 14.91
CA GLY A 32 2.29 10.18 15.62
C GLY A 32 1.41 9.28 14.78
N ILE A 33 0.96 8.18 15.38
CA ILE A 33 0.06 7.20 14.79
C ILE A 33 -1.26 7.27 15.55
N ILE A 34 -2.37 7.52 14.84
CA ILE A 34 -3.72 7.44 15.41
C ILE A 34 -4.24 6.01 15.19
N ASP A 35 -4.26 5.60 13.92
CA ASP A 35 -4.62 4.25 13.50
C ASP A 35 -3.46 3.64 12.70
N PRO A 36 -3.15 2.34 12.89
CA PRO A 36 -2.14 1.68 12.08
C PRO A 36 -2.48 1.72 10.59
N ILE A 37 -1.47 1.96 9.77
CA ILE A 37 -1.55 1.75 8.32
C ILE A 37 -1.06 0.35 7.99
N THR A 38 -1.73 -0.31 7.04
CA THR A 38 -1.51 -1.74 6.80
C THR A 38 -1.23 -2.05 5.33
N VAL A 39 -0.63 -3.23 5.13
CA VAL A 39 -0.65 -3.94 3.85
C VAL A 39 -1.34 -5.27 4.06
N THR A 40 -2.24 -5.64 3.15
CA THR A 40 -2.97 -6.92 3.20
C THR A 40 -2.81 -7.64 1.88
N ALA A 41 -2.30 -8.86 1.94
CA ALA A 41 -2.18 -9.77 0.81
C ALA A 41 -3.31 -10.79 0.80
N LEU A 42 -3.91 -11.00 -0.36
CA LEU A 42 -4.87 -12.07 -0.65
C LEU A 42 -4.27 -12.95 -1.75
N VAL A 43 -4.10 -14.22 -1.47
CA VAL A 43 -3.61 -15.22 -2.43
C VAL A 43 -4.76 -16.14 -2.83
N LEU A 44 -4.98 -16.28 -4.13
CA LEU A 44 -5.97 -17.17 -4.73
C LEU A 44 -5.26 -18.18 -5.63
N GLU A 45 -5.53 -19.48 -5.45
CA GLU A 45 -4.98 -20.54 -6.28
C GLU A 45 -6.10 -21.47 -6.76
N SER A 46 -6.17 -21.74 -8.04
CA SER A 46 -7.13 -22.69 -8.62
C SER A 46 -6.57 -23.29 -9.90
N GLY A 47 -6.70 -24.63 -10.07
CA GLY A 47 -6.35 -25.31 -11.31
C GLY A 47 -4.88 -25.22 -11.72
N GLY A 48 -3.97 -24.97 -10.79
CA GLY A 48 -2.54 -24.78 -11.03
C GLY A 48 -2.14 -23.35 -11.39
N ASP A 49 -3.10 -22.42 -11.46
CA ASP A 49 -2.84 -20.98 -11.59
C ASP A 49 -2.99 -20.26 -10.24
N ILE A 50 -2.27 -19.17 -10.05
CA ILE A 50 -2.22 -18.41 -8.80
C ILE A 50 -2.22 -16.91 -9.10
N ALA A 51 -2.84 -16.13 -8.23
CA ALA A 51 -2.78 -14.67 -8.24
C ALA A 51 -2.66 -14.13 -6.83
N VAL A 52 -1.94 -13.03 -6.69
CA VAL A 52 -1.83 -12.26 -5.44
C VAL A 52 -2.39 -10.87 -5.67
N PHE A 53 -3.30 -10.46 -4.79
CA PHE A 53 -3.79 -9.10 -4.69
C PHE A 53 -3.28 -8.52 -3.37
N LEU A 54 -2.47 -7.47 -3.47
CA LEU A 54 -2.00 -6.72 -2.33
C LEU A 54 -2.70 -5.38 -2.28
N SER A 55 -3.34 -5.06 -1.18
CA SER A 55 -3.83 -3.71 -0.87
C SER A 55 -2.94 -3.07 0.18
N GLY A 56 -2.54 -1.83 -0.03
CA GLY A 56 -1.73 -1.09 0.93
C GLY A 56 -2.26 0.31 1.18
N ASP A 57 -2.09 0.78 2.41
CA ASP A 57 -2.49 2.13 2.82
C ASP A 57 -1.44 3.16 2.40
N PHE A 58 -1.38 3.37 1.08
CA PHE A 58 -0.52 4.35 0.41
C PHE A 58 -1.35 5.30 -0.44
N VAL A 59 -0.77 6.45 -0.77
CA VAL A 59 -1.40 7.40 -1.71
C VAL A 59 -1.29 6.96 -3.16
N SER A 60 -0.22 6.26 -3.55
CA SER A 60 0.01 5.83 -4.93
C SER A 60 0.99 4.66 -4.99
N ILE A 61 0.99 3.93 -6.10
CA ILE A 61 1.95 2.86 -6.39
C ILE A 61 2.96 3.36 -7.41
N ARG A 62 4.26 3.26 -7.06
CA ARG A 62 5.37 3.56 -7.97
C ARG A 62 5.90 2.25 -8.57
N PRO A 63 6.32 2.24 -9.85
CA PRO A 63 6.79 1.03 -10.53
C PRO A 63 7.88 0.28 -9.77
N TYR A 64 8.83 0.98 -9.16
CA TYR A 64 9.92 0.35 -8.43
C TYR A 64 9.46 -0.40 -7.16
N LEU A 65 8.36 0.02 -6.49
CA LEU A 65 7.80 -0.76 -5.40
C LEU A 65 7.33 -2.14 -5.88
N VAL A 66 6.70 -2.18 -7.05
CA VAL A 66 6.27 -3.44 -7.68
C VAL A 66 7.47 -4.32 -8.01
N THR A 67 8.51 -3.72 -8.64
CA THR A 67 9.72 -4.44 -9.01
C THR A 67 10.45 -4.98 -7.78
N GLU A 68 10.75 -4.13 -6.79
CA GLU A 68 11.43 -4.53 -5.56
C GLU A 68 10.65 -5.61 -4.77
N THR A 69 9.32 -5.51 -4.73
CA THR A 69 8.47 -6.55 -4.12
C THR A 69 8.59 -7.87 -4.86
N ARG A 70 8.51 -7.86 -6.18
CA ARG A 70 8.64 -9.08 -7.01
C ARG A 70 10.01 -9.72 -6.88
N ASP A 71 11.06 -8.91 -6.86
CA ASP A 71 12.43 -9.37 -6.66
C ASP A 71 12.61 -10.04 -5.28
N GLU A 72 12.00 -9.45 -4.24
CA GLU A 72 12.06 -10.02 -2.90
C GLU A 72 11.26 -11.33 -2.80
N ILE A 73 10.08 -11.41 -3.41
CA ILE A 73 9.30 -12.66 -3.46
C ILE A 73 10.00 -13.73 -4.28
N ALA A 74 10.67 -13.40 -5.39
CA ALA A 74 11.45 -14.37 -6.16
C ALA A 74 12.56 -15.03 -5.34
N LYS A 75 13.16 -14.30 -4.40
CA LYS A 75 14.17 -14.85 -3.47
C LYS A 75 13.56 -15.76 -2.41
N ARG A 76 12.41 -15.35 -1.82
CA ARG A 76 11.76 -16.07 -0.71
C ARG A 76 10.98 -17.30 -1.18
N LEU A 77 10.37 -17.22 -2.35
CA LEU A 77 9.54 -18.27 -2.95
C LEU A 77 10.07 -18.63 -4.35
N PRO A 78 11.17 -19.37 -4.45
CA PRO A 78 11.73 -19.75 -5.75
C PRO A 78 10.71 -20.46 -6.64
N GLY A 79 10.55 -20.00 -7.88
CA GLY A 79 9.58 -20.53 -8.83
C GLY A 79 8.17 -19.96 -8.71
N PHE A 80 7.92 -19.03 -7.79
CA PHE A 80 6.66 -18.30 -7.73
C PHE A 80 6.52 -17.37 -8.96
N PRO A 81 5.34 -17.34 -9.63
CA PRO A 81 5.10 -16.47 -10.78
C PRO A 81 4.88 -15.01 -10.32
N VAL A 82 5.97 -14.28 -10.10
CA VAL A 82 5.95 -12.93 -9.52
C VAL A 82 5.18 -11.91 -10.33
N GLU A 83 5.00 -12.15 -11.64
CA GLU A 83 4.17 -11.33 -12.53
C GLU A 83 2.68 -11.39 -12.18
N LYS A 84 2.27 -12.40 -11.42
CA LYS A 84 0.89 -12.57 -10.91
C LYS A 84 0.62 -11.77 -9.62
N ILE A 85 1.56 -10.99 -9.15
CA ILE A 85 1.38 -10.06 -8.04
C ILE A 85 0.84 -8.74 -8.55
N VAL A 86 -0.37 -8.40 -8.12
CA VAL A 86 -1.03 -7.11 -8.35
C VAL A 86 -1.02 -6.31 -7.08
N ILE A 87 -0.49 -5.08 -7.13
CA ILE A 87 -0.45 -4.18 -5.98
C ILE A 87 -1.41 -3.02 -6.22
N CYS A 88 -2.30 -2.79 -5.25
CA CYS A 88 -3.25 -1.70 -5.21
C CYS A 88 -3.02 -0.84 -3.98
N CYS A 89 -3.55 0.37 -3.97
CA CYS A 89 -3.51 1.25 -2.80
C CYS A 89 -4.89 1.83 -2.51
N THR A 90 -5.12 2.16 -1.24
CA THR A 90 -6.37 2.79 -0.77
C THR A 90 -6.46 4.27 -1.13
N HIS A 91 -5.37 4.86 -1.61
CA HIS A 91 -5.21 6.28 -1.88
C HIS A 91 -5.39 7.15 -0.61
N THR A 92 -5.01 6.60 0.56
CA THR A 92 -5.04 7.37 1.79
C THR A 92 -4.04 8.53 1.73
N HIS A 93 -4.43 9.68 2.28
CA HIS A 93 -3.57 10.84 2.47
C HIS A 93 -3.07 10.96 3.91
N ALA A 94 -3.03 9.84 4.64
CA ALA A 94 -2.59 9.75 6.02
C ALA A 94 -1.50 8.68 6.25
N GLY A 95 -0.99 8.06 5.18
CA GLY A 95 0.09 7.09 5.23
C GLY A 95 1.46 7.71 4.96
N ALA A 96 2.52 7.01 5.38
CA ALA A 96 3.89 7.43 5.14
C ALA A 96 4.29 7.36 3.65
N SER A 97 5.13 8.29 3.22
CA SER A 97 5.73 8.27 1.90
C SER A 97 6.92 7.33 1.84
N TYR A 98 6.90 6.40 0.92
CA TYR A 98 8.02 5.51 0.59
C TYR A 98 8.84 6.02 -0.62
N TYR A 99 8.57 7.25 -1.05
CA TYR A 99 9.25 7.93 -2.14
C TYR A 99 9.45 9.39 -1.79
N LYS A 100 10.47 10.00 -2.40
CA LYS A 100 10.70 11.42 -2.22
C LYS A 100 9.52 12.20 -2.83
N SER A 101 8.74 12.84 -2.00
CA SER A 101 7.66 13.71 -2.48
C SER A 101 8.30 14.91 -3.19
N SER A 102 8.00 15.06 -4.46
CA SER A 102 8.29 16.29 -5.18
C SER A 102 7.03 17.17 -5.08
N SER A 103 6.80 17.79 -3.94
CA SER A 103 5.87 18.90 -3.95
C SER A 103 6.60 20.06 -4.64
N SER A 104 6.38 20.17 -5.94
CA SER A 104 6.94 21.25 -6.77
C SER A 104 6.39 22.64 -6.36
N MET A 105 5.57 22.72 -5.33
CA MET A 105 4.91 23.93 -4.84
C MET A 105 5.31 24.32 -3.42
N SER A 106 6.12 23.49 -2.72
CA SER A 106 6.67 23.91 -1.41
C SER A 106 8.02 24.55 -1.62
N THR A 107 8.15 25.77 -1.17
CA THR A 107 9.47 26.40 -1.04
C THR A 107 10.22 25.75 0.15
N PRO A 108 11.57 25.80 0.16
CA PRO A 108 12.36 25.31 1.29
C PRO A 108 11.96 25.92 2.66
N ASP A 109 11.34 27.09 2.64
CA ASP A 109 10.92 27.81 3.83
C ASP A 109 9.55 27.35 4.38
N GLU A 110 8.84 26.48 3.66
CA GLU A 110 7.52 25.95 4.04
C GLU A 110 7.59 24.57 4.72
N ILE A 111 8.76 24.12 5.17
CA ILE A 111 8.85 22.92 6.01
C ILE A 111 8.20 23.26 7.36
N PRO A 112 7.02 22.67 7.66
CA PRO A 112 6.20 23.16 8.79
C PRO A 112 6.81 22.90 10.17
N HIS A 113 7.93 22.20 10.24
CA HIS A 113 8.58 21.81 11.49
C HIS A 113 10.11 21.95 11.36
N PRO A 114 10.64 23.19 11.46
CA PRO A 114 12.10 23.39 11.48
C PRO A 114 12.72 22.61 12.65
N GLY A 115 13.75 21.81 12.36
CA GLY A 115 14.45 21.01 13.35
C GLY A 115 13.95 19.57 13.55
N ILE A 116 12.92 19.13 12.82
CA ILE A 116 12.52 17.72 12.79
C ILE A 116 13.25 17.02 11.62
N GLU A 117 14.01 15.99 11.96
CA GLU A 117 14.63 15.12 10.98
C GLU A 117 13.56 14.15 10.42
N ILE A 118 13.25 14.29 9.13
CA ILE A 118 12.32 13.42 8.42
C ILE A 118 13.08 12.15 8.02
N ALA A 119 12.49 10.98 8.30
CA ALA A 119 13.07 9.69 7.94
C ALA A 119 13.26 9.55 6.41
N ASP A 120 14.36 8.91 6.01
CA ASP A 120 14.63 8.65 4.61
C ASP A 120 13.55 7.73 4.00
N SER A 121 12.96 8.19 2.89
CA SER A 121 11.92 7.43 2.20
C SER A 121 12.43 6.11 1.60
N ASN A 122 13.73 5.97 1.32
CA ASN A 122 14.31 4.72 0.86
C ASN A 122 14.45 3.71 2.02
N GLU A 123 14.79 4.19 3.22
CA GLU A 123 14.81 3.35 4.43
C GLU A 123 13.39 2.81 4.70
N TYR A 124 12.40 3.70 4.67
CA TYR A 124 11.01 3.27 4.85
C TYR A 124 10.54 2.34 3.74
N ARG A 125 10.94 2.56 2.49
CA ARG A 125 10.61 1.65 1.37
C ARG A 125 11.19 0.27 1.56
N ALA A 126 12.44 0.15 1.98
CA ALA A 126 13.06 -1.15 2.24
C ALA A 126 12.31 -1.91 3.35
N PHE A 127 11.93 -1.24 4.44
CA PHE A 127 11.07 -1.79 5.48
C PHE A 127 9.71 -2.24 4.92
N LEU A 128 9.07 -1.39 4.11
CA LEU A 128 7.78 -1.66 3.49
C LEU A 128 7.82 -2.89 2.58
N VAL A 129 8.82 -3.01 1.70
CA VAL A 129 9.01 -4.17 0.82
C VAL A 129 9.15 -5.46 1.65
N GLY A 130 9.91 -5.43 2.74
CA GLY A 130 10.03 -6.55 3.65
C GLY A 130 8.68 -6.97 4.25
N LYS A 131 7.88 -5.99 4.72
CA LYS A 131 6.54 -6.25 5.28
C LYS A 131 5.54 -6.76 4.24
N ILE A 132 5.60 -6.22 3.04
CA ILE A 132 4.80 -6.74 1.92
C ILE A 132 5.16 -8.20 1.64
N ALA A 133 6.45 -8.51 1.58
CA ALA A 133 6.91 -9.87 1.34
C ALA A 133 6.49 -10.82 2.48
N ASP A 134 6.57 -10.40 3.74
CA ASP A 134 6.08 -11.17 4.89
C ASP A 134 4.58 -11.49 4.76
N ALA A 135 3.76 -10.52 4.33
CA ALA A 135 2.32 -10.72 4.15
C ALA A 135 2.04 -11.69 2.99
N ILE A 136 2.72 -11.54 1.86
CA ILE A 136 2.54 -12.44 0.70
C ILE A 136 2.97 -13.86 1.04
N GLU A 137 4.13 -14.03 1.67
CA GLU A 137 4.66 -15.34 2.05
C GLU A 137 3.75 -16.06 3.05
N GLU A 138 3.26 -15.38 4.08
CA GLU A 138 2.30 -15.96 5.03
C GLU A 138 0.98 -16.32 4.35
N ALA A 139 0.41 -15.42 3.54
CA ALA A 139 -0.82 -15.70 2.79
C ALA A 139 -0.63 -16.89 1.83
N TYR A 140 0.52 -16.97 1.17
CA TYR A 140 0.87 -18.09 0.29
C TYR A 140 0.97 -19.40 1.04
N ASN A 141 1.69 -19.44 2.15
CA ASN A 141 1.89 -20.68 2.94
C ASN A 141 0.62 -21.10 3.68
N GLY A 142 -0.21 -20.14 4.11
CA GLY A 142 -1.47 -20.38 4.82
C GLY A 142 -2.67 -20.71 3.94
N ARG A 143 -2.50 -20.89 2.61
CA ARG A 143 -3.62 -21.22 1.71
C ARG A 143 -4.34 -22.48 2.11
N ALA A 144 -5.67 -22.41 2.23
CA ALA A 144 -6.55 -23.53 2.53
C ALA A 144 -7.72 -23.57 1.53
N PRO A 145 -8.39 -24.72 1.36
CA PRO A 145 -9.60 -24.81 0.57
C PRO A 145 -10.64 -23.81 1.06
N GLY A 146 -11.22 -23.04 0.13
CA GLY A 146 -12.18 -21.99 0.45
C GLY A 146 -13.10 -21.67 -0.72
N GLY A 147 -13.98 -20.70 -0.53
CA GLY A 147 -14.90 -20.19 -1.54
C GLY A 147 -15.01 -18.68 -1.49
N ILE A 148 -15.45 -18.06 -2.58
CA ILE A 148 -15.72 -16.64 -2.70
C ILE A 148 -17.22 -16.46 -2.86
N ALA A 149 -17.82 -15.60 -2.01
CA ALA A 149 -19.16 -15.10 -2.22
C ALA A 149 -19.09 -13.71 -2.89
N TYR A 150 -19.94 -13.48 -3.84
CA TYR A 150 -20.03 -12.22 -4.56
C TYR A 150 -21.38 -11.56 -4.29
N GLY A 151 -21.35 -10.24 -4.08
CA GLY A 151 -22.54 -9.41 -3.93
C GLY A 151 -22.35 -8.04 -4.60
N TYR A 152 -23.43 -7.47 -5.08
CA TYR A 152 -23.46 -6.13 -5.66
C TYR A 152 -24.55 -5.30 -4.99
N GLY A 153 -24.26 -4.02 -4.74
CA GLY A 153 -25.22 -3.10 -4.14
C GLY A 153 -24.87 -1.64 -4.44
N TYR A 154 -25.78 -0.75 -4.07
CA TYR A 154 -25.58 0.68 -4.18
C TYR A 154 -25.28 1.26 -2.80
N ALA A 155 -24.33 2.20 -2.73
CA ALA A 155 -24.02 2.93 -1.52
C ALA A 155 -23.78 4.42 -1.84
N VAL A 156 -24.28 5.30 -0.99
CA VAL A 156 -23.98 6.73 -1.04
C VAL A 156 -22.81 6.97 -0.09
N ALA A 157 -21.59 6.73 -0.58
CA ALA A 157 -20.37 6.78 0.21
C ALA A 157 -19.55 8.07 0.00
N GLY A 158 -19.80 8.78 -1.08
CA GLY A 158 -19.06 10.00 -1.44
C GLY A 158 -19.97 11.16 -1.77
N HIS A 159 -19.54 12.37 -1.39
CA HIS A 159 -20.21 13.61 -1.71
C HIS A 159 -19.23 14.58 -2.38
N SER A 160 -19.70 15.29 -3.45
CA SER A 160 -18.92 16.38 -3.99
C SER A 160 -18.86 17.52 -2.97
N ARG A 161 -17.65 18.02 -2.71
CA ARG A 161 -17.42 19.20 -1.87
C ARG A 161 -17.29 20.48 -2.69
N ARG A 162 -17.35 20.35 -4.01
CA ARG A 162 -17.29 21.50 -4.93
C ARG A 162 -18.70 21.95 -5.25
N VAL A 163 -18.95 23.20 -5.02
CA VAL A 163 -20.21 23.88 -5.41
C VAL A 163 -19.90 24.63 -6.69
N VAL A 164 -20.74 24.44 -7.70
CA VAL A 164 -20.70 25.21 -8.94
C VAL A 164 -21.87 26.17 -8.88
N TYR A 165 -21.61 27.45 -9.04
CA TYR A 165 -22.63 28.49 -9.13
C TYR A 165 -22.99 28.68 -10.59
N PHE A 166 -24.24 29.05 -10.84
CA PHE A 166 -24.73 29.24 -12.22
C PHE A 166 -24.15 30.49 -12.94
N ASP A 167 -23.54 31.36 -12.16
CA ASP A 167 -23.06 32.67 -12.64
C ASP A 167 -21.52 32.74 -12.77
N ASP A 168 -20.81 31.59 -12.67
CA ASP A 168 -19.36 31.49 -12.81
C ASP A 168 -18.98 30.92 -14.20
#